data_58014971fc85eb5261cf1e041b857251
#
_entry.id   58014971fc85eb5261cf1e041b857251
#
_cell.length_a   1.000
_cell.length_b   1.000
_cell.length_c   1.000
_cell.angle_alpha   90.00
_cell.angle_beta   90.00
_cell.angle_gamma   90.00
#
_symmetry.space_group_name_H-M   'P 1'
#
loop_
_entity.id
_entity.type
_entity.pdbx_description
1 polymer ?
#
loop_
_entity_poly.entity_id
_entity_poly.type
_entity_poly.pdbx_seq_one_letter_code
_entity_poly.pdbx_strand_id
1 'polypeptide(L)'
;MNAAKRMICLRSGRSRKMRSLEELRKELDRIDDQIAALYEQRVDVCGQVGEYKVKAGRKVFDRQREKEKLADVESKVSGEFNKKGIREVYQQLMSMSRKLQYQQLVEAGALGRLPFIRIDHLDKKNARVVFQGTEGAYSQAAMRQYFGRDVNSFHVRTFREAMESIEEG
;
A
#
# COMPACT_ATOMS: atom_id res chain seq x y z
N MET A 1 29.35 21.88 -30.39
CA MET A 1 28.59 23.13 -30.42
C MET A 1 27.12 22.81 -30.53
N ASN A 2 26.40 23.15 -29.46
CA ASN A 2 24.97 23.45 -29.35
C ASN A 2 23.86 22.59 -30.01
N ALA A 3 23.31 21.68 -29.22
CA ALA A 3 21.96 21.15 -29.45
C ALA A 3 21.15 20.91 -28.15
N ALA A 4 21.29 21.77 -27.13
CA ALA A 4 20.54 21.65 -25.86
C ALA A 4 19.77 22.94 -25.53
N LYS A 5 19.21 23.61 -26.53
CA LYS A 5 18.37 24.80 -26.34
C LYS A 5 17.21 24.79 -27.34
N ARG A 6 16.24 23.94 -27.14
CA ARG A 6 14.86 24.08 -27.71
C ARG A 6 13.92 23.18 -26.95
N MET A 7 13.10 23.73 -26.17
CA MET A 7 11.66 23.86 -26.25
C MET A 7 11.07 24.07 -24.87
N ILE A 8 11.18 25.31 -24.38
CA ILE A 8 10.12 25.81 -23.50
C ILE A 8 9.25 26.64 -24.42
N CYS A 9 8.18 26.07 -24.91
CA CYS A 9 7.20 26.75 -25.72
C CYS A 9 6.43 27.73 -24.84
N LEU A 10 6.75 29.00 -25.00
CA LEU A 10 6.07 30.16 -24.44
C LEU A 10 4.60 30.17 -24.89
N ARG A 11 3.68 29.90 -24.02
CA ARG A 11 2.29 30.32 -24.18
C ARG A 11 2.06 31.63 -23.46
N SER A 12 1.80 32.67 -24.28
CA SER A 12 1.01 33.87 -24.00
C SER A 12 1.49 34.81 -22.90
N GLY A 13 1.94 35.98 -23.33
CA GLY A 13 2.33 37.16 -22.58
C GLY A 13 1.33 37.65 -21.53
N ARG A 14 1.62 37.29 -20.32
CA ARG A 14 1.50 38.13 -19.11
C ARG A 14 2.78 37.94 -18.36
N SER A 15 3.54 39.02 -18.15
CA SER A 15 4.67 39.04 -17.21
C SER A 15 4.14 38.61 -15.84
N ARG A 16 4.24 37.33 -15.52
CA ARG A 16 3.86 36.79 -14.22
C ARG A 16 4.93 37.27 -13.25
N LYS A 17 4.63 38.34 -12.48
CA LYS A 17 5.48 38.74 -11.37
C LYS A 17 5.87 37.50 -10.59
N MET A 18 7.17 37.23 -10.47
CA MET A 18 7.67 36.05 -9.81
C MET A 18 7.25 36.09 -8.34
N ARG A 19 6.43 35.15 -7.91
CA ARG A 19 5.96 35.08 -6.50
C ARG A 19 7.15 34.72 -5.61
N SER A 20 7.16 35.25 -4.41
CA SER A 20 8.17 34.89 -3.41
C SER A 20 8.01 33.44 -2.96
N LEU A 21 9.09 32.84 -2.48
CA LEU A 21 9.04 31.47 -1.93
C LEU A 21 8.08 31.38 -0.74
N GLU A 22 7.99 32.43 0.05
CA GLU A 22 7.09 32.50 1.19
C GLU A 22 5.61 32.51 0.76
N GLU A 23 5.27 33.30 -0.27
CA GLU A 23 3.91 33.30 -0.85
C GLU A 23 3.52 31.94 -1.43
N LEU A 24 4.48 31.24 -2.05
CA LEU A 24 4.23 29.89 -2.60
C LEU A 24 4.04 28.87 -1.48
N ARG A 25 4.79 28.94 -0.40
CA ARG A 25 4.62 28.07 0.77
C ARG A 25 3.26 28.26 1.43
N LYS A 26 2.85 29.49 1.69
CA LYS A 26 1.52 29.81 2.23
C LYS A 26 0.37 29.27 1.36
N GLU A 27 0.56 29.28 0.05
CA GLU A 27 -0.43 28.70 -0.86
C GLU A 27 -0.44 27.17 -0.79
N LEU A 28 0.73 26.53 -0.65
CA LEU A 28 0.81 25.08 -0.43
C LEU A 28 0.16 24.68 0.89
N ASP A 29 0.47 25.38 1.98
CA ASP A 29 -0.14 25.11 3.30
C ASP A 29 -1.67 25.16 3.23
N ARG A 30 -2.24 26.16 2.53
CA ARG A 30 -3.69 26.28 2.32
C ARG A 30 -4.27 25.10 1.51
N ILE A 31 -3.52 24.60 0.53
CA ILE A 31 -3.93 23.42 -0.24
C ILE A 31 -3.86 22.16 0.62
N ASP A 32 -2.82 22.03 1.42
CA ASP A 32 -2.61 20.89 2.31
C ASP A 32 -3.71 20.79 3.38
N ASP A 33 -4.15 21.93 3.94
CA ASP A 33 -5.31 22.00 4.84
C ASP A 33 -6.60 21.46 4.16
N GLN A 34 -6.82 21.78 2.90
CA GLN A 34 -7.96 21.27 2.14
C GLN A 34 -7.84 19.76 1.88
N ILE A 35 -6.63 19.28 1.58
CA ILE A 35 -6.37 17.85 1.38
C ILE A 35 -6.63 17.09 2.68
N ALA A 36 -6.18 17.60 3.82
CA ALA A 36 -6.42 17.01 5.12
C ALA A 36 -7.92 16.90 5.44
N ALA A 37 -8.66 17.99 5.27
CA ALA A 37 -10.10 17.98 5.50
C ALA A 37 -10.87 17.03 4.56
N LEU A 38 -10.49 16.96 3.28
CA LEU A 38 -11.08 16.03 2.32
C LEU A 38 -10.70 14.57 2.63
N TYR A 39 -9.50 14.34 3.14
CA TYR A 39 -9.08 13.01 3.58
C TYR A 39 -9.94 12.51 4.75
N GLU A 40 -10.18 13.33 5.77
CA GLU A 40 -11.05 12.98 6.91
C GLU A 40 -12.47 12.65 6.43
N GLN A 41 -13.07 13.50 5.62
CA GLN A 41 -14.40 13.26 5.05
C GLN A 41 -14.44 11.93 4.26
N ARG A 42 -13.38 11.65 3.51
CA ARG A 42 -13.28 10.40 2.77
C ARG A 42 -13.17 9.19 3.68
N VAL A 43 -12.43 9.29 4.79
CA VAL A 43 -12.30 8.21 5.79
C VAL A 43 -13.65 7.91 6.42
N ASP A 44 -14.43 8.92 6.79
CA ASP A 44 -15.77 8.76 7.35
C ASP A 44 -16.71 8.01 6.40
N VAL A 45 -16.73 8.39 5.13
CA VAL A 45 -17.54 7.69 4.11
C VAL A 45 -17.03 6.25 3.91
N CYS A 46 -15.72 6.03 3.95
CA CYS A 46 -15.16 4.68 3.87
C CYS A 46 -15.53 3.80 5.07
N GLY A 47 -15.66 4.38 6.26
CA GLY A 47 -16.20 3.72 7.45
C GLY A 47 -17.63 3.25 7.22
N GLN A 48 -18.49 4.11 6.71
CA GLN A 48 -19.88 3.75 6.39
C GLN A 48 -19.97 2.65 5.32
N VAL A 49 -19.10 2.68 4.31
CA VAL A 49 -19.01 1.59 3.33
C VAL A 49 -18.58 0.28 3.99
N GLY A 50 -17.67 0.33 4.96
CA GLY A 50 -17.26 -0.84 5.74
C GLY A 50 -18.40 -1.43 6.53
N GLU A 51 -19.14 -0.62 7.28
CA GLU A 51 -20.35 -1.05 8.01
C GLU A 51 -21.38 -1.71 7.09
N TYR A 52 -21.64 -1.11 5.94
CA TYR A 52 -22.54 -1.69 4.94
C TYR A 52 -22.05 -3.06 4.47
N LYS A 53 -20.75 -3.21 4.18
CA LYS A 53 -20.17 -4.50 3.76
C LYS A 53 -20.27 -5.57 4.83
N VAL A 54 -20.02 -5.20 6.09
CA VAL A 54 -20.20 -6.10 7.24
C VAL A 54 -21.64 -6.61 7.31
N LYS A 55 -22.62 -5.71 7.28
CA LYS A 55 -24.04 -6.05 7.33
C LYS A 55 -24.51 -6.89 6.13
N ALA A 56 -23.96 -6.62 4.96
CA ALA A 56 -24.34 -7.29 3.71
C ALA A 56 -23.49 -8.54 3.40
N GLY A 57 -22.54 -8.92 4.26
CA GLY A 57 -21.61 -10.05 4.02
C GLY A 57 -20.75 -9.88 2.78
N ARG A 58 -20.43 -8.64 2.39
CA ARG A 58 -19.64 -8.35 1.18
C ARG A 58 -18.15 -8.33 1.48
N LYS A 59 -17.35 -8.77 0.51
CA LYS A 59 -15.88 -8.71 0.59
C LYS A 59 -15.41 -7.25 0.65
N VAL A 60 -14.38 -6.99 1.48
CA VAL A 60 -13.73 -5.68 1.57
C VAL A 60 -13.07 -5.31 0.25
N PHE A 61 -12.25 -6.20 -0.28
CA PHE A 61 -11.49 -5.95 -1.51
C PHE A 61 -12.36 -6.15 -2.75
N ASP A 62 -12.51 -5.10 -3.54
CA ASP A 62 -13.19 -5.09 -4.82
C ASP A 62 -12.20 -4.63 -5.90
N ARG A 63 -11.56 -5.60 -6.54
CA ARG A 63 -10.51 -5.36 -7.55
C ARG A 63 -11.02 -4.56 -8.75
N GLN A 64 -12.24 -4.85 -9.19
CA GLN A 64 -12.80 -4.19 -10.36
C GLN A 64 -13.08 -2.71 -10.06
N ARG A 65 -13.71 -2.44 -8.92
CA ARG A 65 -13.98 -1.08 -8.45
C ARG A 65 -12.72 -0.25 -8.26
N GLU A 66 -11.64 -0.84 -7.71
CA GLU A 66 -10.38 -0.14 -7.54
C GLU A 66 -9.73 0.21 -8.89
N LYS A 67 -9.77 -0.70 -9.86
CA LYS A 67 -9.28 -0.46 -11.22
C LYS A 67 -10.03 0.68 -11.90
N GLU A 68 -11.35 0.68 -11.83
CA GLU A 68 -12.20 1.74 -12.38
C GLU A 68 -11.90 3.09 -11.72
N LYS A 69 -11.72 3.10 -10.40
CA LYS A 69 -11.42 4.34 -9.66
C LYS A 69 -10.06 4.92 -10.05
N LEU A 70 -9.05 4.10 -10.25
CA LEU A 70 -7.74 4.57 -10.72
C LEU A 70 -7.84 5.19 -12.11
N ALA A 71 -8.54 4.54 -13.04
CA ALA A 71 -8.74 5.09 -14.38
C ALA A 71 -9.53 6.42 -14.35
N ASP A 72 -10.57 6.51 -13.51
CA ASP A 72 -11.35 7.74 -13.32
C ASP A 72 -10.49 8.91 -12.84
N VAL A 73 -9.66 8.72 -11.82
CA VAL A 73 -8.83 9.82 -11.27
C VAL A 73 -7.71 10.24 -12.22
N GLU A 74 -7.12 9.29 -12.94
CA GLU A 74 -6.12 9.59 -13.98
C GLU A 74 -6.72 10.44 -15.11
N SER A 75 -7.97 10.22 -15.46
CA SER A 75 -8.66 10.99 -16.50
C SER A 75 -8.92 12.46 -16.12
N LYS A 76 -8.92 12.76 -14.81
CA LYS A 76 -9.21 14.11 -14.27
C LYS A 76 -8.00 15.03 -14.21
N VAL A 77 -6.80 14.51 -14.45
CA VAL A 77 -5.55 15.26 -14.40
C VAL A 77 -4.86 15.30 -15.76
N SER A 78 -4.06 16.34 -16.00
CA SER A 78 -3.31 16.52 -17.24
C SER A 78 -1.82 16.29 -17.03
N GLY A 79 -1.17 15.71 -18.02
CA GLY A 79 0.27 15.44 -18.04
C GLY A 79 0.65 14.14 -17.34
N GLU A 80 1.64 13.46 -17.90
CA GLU A 80 2.06 12.12 -17.43
C GLU A 80 2.57 12.09 -15.99
N PHE A 81 3.26 13.16 -15.56
CA PHE A 81 3.71 13.29 -14.18
C PHE A 81 2.54 13.29 -13.19
N ASN A 82 1.50 14.10 -13.47
CA ASN A 82 0.33 14.20 -12.60
C ASN A 82 -0.50 12.91 -12.60
N LYS A 83 -0.64 12.24 -13.76
CA LYS A 83 -1.34 10.95 -13.82
C LYS A 83 -0.67 9.88 -12.97
N LYS A 84 0.65 9.77 -13.05
CA LYS A 84 1.41 8.84 -12.19
C LYS A 84 1.25 9.19 -10.72
N GLY A 85 1.45 10.45 -10.35
CA GLY A 85 1.33 10.91 -8.96
C GLY A 85 -0.05 10.67 -8.37
N ILE A 86 -1.13 11.05 -9.09
CA ILE A 86 -2.49 10.83 -8.58
C ILE A 86 -2.83 9.34 -8.44
N ARG A 87 -2.32 8.50 -9.34
CA ARG A 87 -2.47 7.06 -9.24
C ARG A 87 -1.87 6.51 -7.94
N GLU A 88 -0.63 6.89 -7.63
CA GLU A 88 0.06 6.47 -6.40
C GLU A 88 -0.68 6.94 -5.14
N VAL A 89 -1.09 8.20 -5.10
CA VAL A 89 -1.89 8.75 -3.99
C VAL A 89 -3.17 7.94 -3.79
N TYR A 90 -3.93 7.66 -4.86
CA TYR A 90 -5.18 6.90 -4.73
C TYR A 90 -4.97 5.43 -4.37
N GLN A 91 -3.88 4.81 -4.78
CA GLN A 91 -3.51 3.47 -4.32
C GLN A 91 -3.32 3.44 -2.80
N GLN A 92 -2.64 4.45 -2.23
CA GLN A 92 -2.48 4.58 -0.78
C GLN A 92 -3.82 4.86 -0.09
N LEU A 93 -4.62 5.78 -0.59
CA LEU A 93 -5.95 6.08 -0.05
C LEU A 93 -6.86 4.84 -0.02
N MET A 94 -6.84 4.01 -1.06
CA MET A 94 -7.61 2.76 -1.11
C MET A 94 -7.04 1.71 -0.15
N SER A 95 -5.72 1.63 -0.02
CA SER A 95 -5.07 0.76 0.97
C SER A 95 -5.48 1.10 2.40
N MET A 96 -5.47 2.39 2.75
CA MET A 96 -5.93 2.87 4.08
C MET A 96 -7.42 2.57 4.31
N SER A 97 -8.25 2.77 3.29
CA SER A 97 -9.67 2.43 3.37
C SER A 97 -9.93 0.94 3.60
N ARG A 98 -9.14 0.05 2.97
CA ARG A 98 -9.23 -1.39 3.22
C ARG A 98 -8.82 -1.74 4.66
N LYS A 99 -7.76 -1.12 5.18
CA LYS A 99 -7.35 -1.34 6.57
C LYS A 99 -8.48 -1.02 7.55
N LEU A 100 -9.12 0.15 7.39
CA LEU A 100 -10.26 0.55 8.21
C LEU A 100 -11.42 -0.47 8.12
N GLN A 101 -11.80 -0.87 6.90
CA GLN A 101 -12.89 -1.83 6.69
C GLN A 101 -12.56 -3.22 7.25
N TYR A 102 -11.32 -3.68 7.18
CA TYR A 102 -10.89 -4.94 7.80
C TYR A 102 -10.92 -4.85 9.32
N GLN A 103 -10.55 -3.73 9.92
CA GLN A 103 -10.68 -3.51 11.36
C GLN A 103 -12.15 -3.64 11.80
N GLN A 104 -13.06 -2.98 11.11
CA GLN A 104 -14.50 -3.08 11.38
C GLN A 104 -15.04 -4.52 11.23
N LEU A 105 -14.54 -5.27 10.24
CA LEU A 105 -14.89 -6.69 10.06
C LEU A 105 -14.43 -7.55 11.25
N VAL A 106 -13.22 -7.29 11.76
CA VAL A 106 -12.69 -7.96 12.97
C VAL A 106 -13.52 -7.61 14.19
N GLU A 107 -13.79 -6.33 14.43
CA GLU A 107 -14.57 -5.84 15.57
C GLU A 107 -16.00 -6.38 15.57
N ALA A 108 -16.61 -6.51 14.40
CA ALA A 108 -17.94 -7.10 14.22
C ALA A 108 -17.96 -8.64 14.34
N GLY A 109 -16.80 -9.30 14.53
CA GLY A 109 -16.69 -10.75 14.53
C GLY A 109 -17.05 -11.42 13.20
N ALA A 110 -17.17 -10.64 12.11
CA ALA A 110 -17.64 -11.10 10.81
C ALA A 110 -16.60 -11.91 10.02
N LEU A 111 -15.36 -11.96 10.47
CA LEU A 111 -14.31 -12.83 9.89
C LEU A 111 -14.46 -14.30 10.31
N GLY A 112 -15.39 -14.60 11.19
CA GLY A 112 -15.52 -15.93 11.79
C GLY A 112 -14.32 -16.27 12.69
N ARG A 113 -14.22 -17.52 13.10
CA ARG A 113 -12.99 -18.01 13.74
C ARG A 113 -11.91 -18.11 12.67
N LEU A 114 -10.91 -17.23 12.76
CA LEU A 114 -9.70 -17.39 11.98
C LEU A 114 -9.10 -18.77 12.30
N PRO A 115 -8.63 -19.54 11.32
CA PRO A 115 -8.03 -20.85 11.57
C PRO A 115 -6.63 -20.74 12.19
N PHE A 116 -6.38 -19.64 12.92
CA PHE A 116 -5.12 -19.40 13.63
C PHE A 116 -5.30 -19.70 15.11
N ILE A 117 -4.44 -20.54 15.62
CA ILE A 117 -4.29 -20.76 17.06
C ILE A 117 -3.32 -19.72 17.58
N ARG A 118 -3.76 -18.89 18.52
CA ARG A 118 -2.85 -17.98 19.22
C ARG A 118 -1.91 -18.81 20.09
N ILE A 119 -0.62 -18.68 19.87
CA ILE A 119 0.41 -19.23 20.72
C ILE A 119 1.10 -18.09 21.47
N ASP A 120 1.39 -18.29 22.75
CA ASP A 120 2.07 -17.27 23.57
C ASP A 120 3.56 -17.18 23.27
N HIS A 121 4.16 -18.26 22.80
CA HIS A 121 5.55 -18.32 22.38
C HIS A 121 5.75 -19.32 21.24
N LEU A 122 6.74 -19.06 20.41
CA LEU A 122 7.15 -19.96 19.33
C LEU A 122 8.24 -20.92 19.87
N ASP A 123 8.02 -22.23 19.74
CA ASP A 123 9.10 -23.20 20.00
C ASP A 123 10.15 -23.14 18.88
N LYS A 124 11.22 -22.41 19.16
CA LYS A 124 12.30 -22.23 18.20
C LYS A 124 13.29 -23.40 18.17
N LYS A 125 13.34 -24.22 19.23
CA LYS A 125 14.32 -25.30 19.32
C LYS A 125 14.02 -26.48 18.40
N ASN A 126 12.73 -26.76 18.23
CA ASN A 126 12.26 -27.84 17.38
C ASN A 126 11.69 -27.34 16.04
N ALA A 127 11.92 -26.06 15.71
CA ALA A 127 11.42 -25.48 14.48
C ALA A 127 12.10 -26.13 13.26
N ARG A 128 11.28 -26.47 12.27
CA ARG A 128 11.73 -26.74 10.90
C ARG A 128 11.44 -25.50 10.07
N VAL A 129 12.45 -24.96 9.42
CA VAL A 129 12.32 -23.66 8.73
C VAL A 129 12.64 -23.81 7.25
N VAL A 130 11.71 -23.39 6.43
CA VAL A 130 11.94 -23.23 5.00
C VAL A 130 12.15 -21.76 4.65
N PHE A 131 13.12 -21.44 3.82
CA PHE A 131 13.35 -20.08 3.33
C PHE A 131 13.53 -20.06 1.83
N GLN A 132 13.09 -18.95 1.23
CA GLN A 132 13.22 -18.73 -0.21
C GLN A 132 14.60 -18.17 -0.54
N GLY A 133 15.24 -18.72 -1.56
CA GLY A 133 16.54 -18.26 -2.08
C GLY A 133 17.56 -19.38 -2.17
N THR A 134 18.81 -19.04 -1.94
CA THR A 134 19.95 -19.96 -1.93
C THR A 134 20.73 -19.83 -0.64
N GLU A 135 21.64 -20.75 -0.37
CA GLU A 135 22.60 -20.61 0.74
C GLU A 135 23.42 -19.33 0.55
N GLY A 136 23.63 -18.62 1.66
CA GLY A 136 24.30 -17.32 1.67
C GLY A 136 23.39 -16.12 1.38
N ALA A 137 22.12 -16.33 1.03
CA ALA A 137 21.16 -15.24 0.80
C ALA A 137 20.77 -14.52 2.10
N TYR A 138 20.25 -13.29 1.96
CA TYR A 138 19.74 -12.51 3.09
C TYR A 138 18.64 -13.24 3.89
N SER A 139 17.80 -14.02 3.22
CA SER A 139 16.78 -14.85 3.84
C SER A 139 17.38 -15.89 4.80
N GLN A 140 18.48 -16.53 4.43
CA GLN A 140 19.21 -17.43 5.32
C GLN A 140 19.84 -16.69 6.51
N ALA A 141 20.41 -15.51 6.28
CA ALA A 141 20.98 -14.70 7.34
C ALA A 141 19.91 -14.28 8.37
N ALA A 142 18.76 -13.82 7.91
CA ALA A 142 17.62 -13.46 8.74
C ALA A 142 17.09 -14.68 9.53
N MET A 143 16.95 -15.83 8.88
CA MET A 143 16.54 -17.09 9.50
C MET A 143 17.49 -17.49 10.62
N ARG A 144 18.81 -17.50 10.36
CA ARG A 144 19.84 -17.83 11.37
C ARG A 144 19.88 -16.84 12.53
N GLN A 145 19.64 -15.56 12.26
CA GLN A 145 19.56 -14.53 13.30
C GLN A 145 18.37 -14.75 14.24
N TYR A 146 17.24 -15.19 13.71
CA TYR A 146 16.01 -15.33 14.47
C TYR A 146 15.88 -16.69 15.17
N PHE A 147 16.18 -17.79 14.48
CA PHE A 147 16.03 -19.16 14.98
C PHE A 147 17.32 -19.76 15.55
N GLY A 148 18.47 -19.20 15.25
CA GLY A 148 19.79 -19.74 15.59
C GLY A 148 20.46 -20.45 14.41
N ARG A 149 21.74 -20.76 14.57
CA ARG A 149 22.56 -21.37 13.50
C ARG A 149 22.26 -22.85 13.28
N ASP A 150 21.81 -23.54 14.32
CA ASP A 150 21.64 -24.99 14.36
C ASP A 150 20.18 -25.42 14.04
N VAL A 151 19.35 -24.49 13.61
CA VAL A 151 17.96 -24.79 13.27
C VAL A 151 17.90 -25.71 12.04
N ASN A 152 17.02 -26.71 12.10
CA ASN A 152 16.74 -27.57 10.95
C ASN A 152 16.08 -26.75 9.84
N SER A 153 16.82 -26.49 8.77
CA SER A 153 16.36 -25.60 7.70
C SER A 153 16.75 -26.10 6.32
N PHE A 154 15.93 -25.76 5.33
CA PHE A 154 16.24 -25.97 3.93
C PHE A 154 15.74 -24.80 3.09
N HIS A 155 16.26 -24.68 1.88
CA HIS A 155 15.90 -23.59 0.99
C HIS A 155 15.10 -24.09 -0.23
N VAL A 156 14.28 -23.17 -0.76
CA VAL A 156 13.51 -23.39 -1.97
C VAL A 156 13.64 -22.19 -2.89
N ARG A 157 13.33 -22.35 -4.17
CA ARG A 157 13.52 -21.31 -5.17
C ARG A 157 12.42 -20.24 -5.14
N THR A 158 11.19 -20.65 -4.83
CA THR A 158 10.01 -19.78 -4.89
C THR A 158 9.24 -19.79 -3.58
N PHE A 159 8.49 -18.73 -3.33
CA PHE A 159 7.57 -18.69 -2.19
C PHE A 159 6.44 -19.73 -2.31
N ARG A 160 6.07 -20.13 -3.53
CA ARG A 160 5.09 -21.21 -3.75
C ARG A 160 5.61 -22.52 -3.18
N GLU A 161 6.82 -22.91 -3.55
CA GLU A 161 7.47 -24.12 -3.03
C GLU A 161 7.61 -24.07 -1.49
N ALA A 162 7.85 -22.88 -0.92
CA ALA A 162 7.89 -22.72 0.53
C ALA A 162 6.51 -23.02 1.17
N MET A 163 5.43 -22.53 0.59
CA MET A 163 4.08 -22.79 1.08
C MET A 163 3.68 -24.26 0.93
N GLU A 164 3.99 -24.88 -0.21
CA GLU A 164 3.77 -26.31 -0.47
C GLU A 164 4.54 -27.17 0.55
N SER A 165 5.81 -26.82 0.85
CA SER A 165 6.61 -27.51 1.87
C SER A 165 6.04 -27.41 3.30
N ILE A 166 5.35 -26.31 3.62
CA ILE A 166 4.67 -26.15 4.92
C ILE A 166 3.40 -27.01 5.00
N GLU A 167 2.68 -27.15 3.87
CA GLU A 167 1.47 -28.00 3.79
C GLU A 167 1.80 -29.48 3.87
N GLU A 168 2.94 -29.89 3.32
CA GLU A 168 3.42 -31.28 3.35
C GLU A 168 4.02 -31.69 4.71
N GLY A 169 4.39 -30.75 5.58
CA GLY A 169 4.95 -30.97 6.93
C GLY A 169 6.47 -31.07 6.93
#